data_3fd5f3f24cc5d895700b0410f3257d2c
#
_entry.id   3fd5f3f24cc5d895700b0410f3257d2c
#
_cell.length_a   1.000
_cell.length_b   1.000
_cell.length_c   1.000
_cell.angle_alpha   90.00
_cell.angle_beta   90.00
_cell.angle_gamma   90.00
#
_symmetry.space_group_name_H-M   'P 1'
#
loop_
_entity.id
_entity.type
_entity.pdbx_description
1 polymer ?
#
loop_
_entity_poly.entity_id
_entity_poly.type
_entity_poly.pdbx_seq_one_letter_code
_entity_poly.pdbx_strand_id
1 'polypeptide(L)'
;MEIIRLQTLAESLGLILKIQMRETLGLNFFRVVVAEQNNNYVKIWGEMKGWTLPYKKGLQLDTLKVLRNSPPLISELIWAATMAWALENTPCRSARLLAIYDQEGYSKKLVRYFRKMGFYIIKEVGSNPGDLFLRLIWGGAGTLMRGECKSILKRMEVKFEKLNLI
;
A
#
# COMPACT_ATOMS: atom_id res chain seq x y z
N MET A 1 10.16 8.46 -8.62
CA MET A 1 9.20 9.61 -8.47
C MET A 1 9.14 10.00 -7.01
N GLU A 2 9.11 11.29 -6.72
CA GLU A 2 9.07 11.86 -5.37
C GLU A 2 7.62 12.14 -4.93
N ILE A 3 7.40 12.20 -3.61
CA ILE A 3 6.05 12.46 -3.03
C ILE A 3 5.46 13.75 -3.56
N ILE A 4 6.25 14.82 -3.66
CA ILE A 4 5.80 16.14 -4.13
C ILE A 4 5.22 16.03 -5.55
N ARG A 5 5.88 15.30 -6.44
CA ARG A 5 5.37 15.07 -7.80
C ARG A 5 4.06 14.29 -7.82
N LEU A 6 3.90 13.32 -6.91
CA LEU A 6 2.68 12.55 -6.79
C LEU A 6 1.52 13.40 -6.24
N GLN A 7 1.80 14.34 -5.34
CA GLN A 7 0.82 15.29 -4.85
C GLN A 7 0.37 16.24 -5.95
N THR A 8 1.31 16.82 -6.72
CA THR A 8 0.99 17.65 -7.90
C THR A 8 0.18 16.87 -8.94
N LEU A 9 0.54 15.61 -9.19
CA LEU A 9 -0.23 14.75 -10.08
C LEU A 9 -1.67 14.54 -9.55
N ALA A 10 -1.84 14.24 -8.27
CA ALA A 10 -3.16 14.09 -7.67
C ALA A 10 -3.98 15.39 -7.81
N GLU A 11 -3.39 16.55 -7.53
CA GLU A 11 -4.02 17.87 -7.68
C GLU A 11 -4.47 18.14 -9.11
N SER A 12 -3.66 17.78 -10.11
CA SER A 12 -4.03 17.92 -11.54
C SER A 12 -5.22 17.06 -11.94
N LEU A 13 -5.49 15.99 -11.17
CA LEU A 13 -6.66 15.11 -11.32
C LEU A 13 -7.86 15.53 -10.44
N GLY A 14 -7.78 16.68 -9.76
CA GLY A 14 -8.81 17.13 -8.82
C GLY A 14 -8.85 16.34 -7.50
N LEU A 15 -7.76 15.65 -7.16
CA LEU A 15 -7.65 14.80 -5.99
C LEU A 15 -6.67 15.39 -4.96
N ILE A 16 -6.85 14.99 -3.70
CA ILE A 16 -5.95 15.30 -2.60
C ILE A 16 -5.23 14.03 -2.18
N LEU A 17 -3.91 14.04 -2.22
CA LEU A 17 -3.06 12.97 -1.70
C LEU A 17 -2.41 13.42 -0.39
N LYS A 18 -2.71 12.73 0.70
CA LYS A 18 -2.11 13.02 2.03
C LYS A 18 -1.47 11.77 2.63
N ILE A 19 -0.35 12.00 3.30
CA ILE A 19 0.33 10.98 4.11
C ILE A 19 0.32 11.48 5.56
N GLN A 20 -0.27 10.67 6.44
CA GLN A 20 -0.32 10.91 7.88
C GLN A 20 0.59 9.93 8.58
N MET A 21 1.34 10.40 9.55
CA MET A 21 2.24 9.58 10.36
C MET A 21 1.92 9.75 11.84
N ARG A 22 2.05 8.66 12.58
CA ARG A 22 1.92 8.65 14.03
C ARG A 22 2.97 7.71 14.61
N GLU A 23 3.81 8.23 15.48
CA GLU A 23 4.73 7.42 16.28
C GLU A 23 4.06 6.98 17.56
N THR A 24 4.16 5.70 17.86
CA THR A 24 3.65 5.11 19.11
C THR A 24 4.55 3.96 19.50
N LEU A 25 5.09 3.99 20.74
CA LEU A 25 5.96 2.94 21.30
C LEU A 25 7.17 2.59 20.39
N GLY A 26 7.76 3.58 19.74
CA GLY A 26 8.90 3.39 18.82
C GLY A 26 8.55 2.75 17.47
N LEU A 27 7.26 2.59 17.17
CA LEU A 27 6.77 2.18 15.87
C LEU A 27 6.18 3.39 15.13
N ASN A 28 6.53 3.52 13.86
CA ASN A 28 5.96 4.54 13.00
C ASN A 28 4.80 3.95 12.19
N PHE A 29 3.59 4.34 12.56
CA PHE A 29 2.38 4.04 11.79
C PHE A 29 2.18 5.10 10.71
N PHE A 30 1.72 4.66 9.54
CA PHE A 30 1.39 5.58 8.45
C PHE A 30 -0.01 5.31 7.90
N ARG A 31 -0.58 6.35 7.32
CA ARG A 31 -1.82 6.29 6.55
C ARG A 31 -1.68 7.15 5.31
N VAL A 32 -1.77 6.56 4.14
CA VAL A 32 -1.86 7.25 2.85
C VAL A 32 -3.33 7.33 2.47
N VAL A 33 -3.79 8.52 2.12
CA VAL A 33 -5.20 8.80 1.77
C VAL A 33 -5.25 9.52 0.44
N VAL A 34 -6.14 9.06 -0.44
CA VAL A 34 -6.56 9.79 -1.64
C VAL A 34 -8.03 10.17 -1.49
N ALA A 35 -8.30 11.45 -1.58
CA ALA A 35 -9.62 12.03 -1.37
C ALA A 35 -9.94 13.07 -2.45
N GLU A 36 -11.20 13.40 -2.55
CA GLU A 36 -11.72 14.53 -3.31
C GLU A 36 -12.38 15.52 -2.33
N GLN A 37 -12.13 16.79 -2.51
CA GLN A 37 -12.76 17.84 -1.72
C GLN A 37 -13.69 18.64 -2.60
N ASN A 38 -14.95 18.65 -2.21
CA ASN A 38 -15.97 19.56 -2.71
C ASN A 38 -16.29 20.61 -1.64
N ASN A 39 -16.95 21.71 -2.01
CA ASN A 39 -17.21 22.85 -1.12
C ASN A 39 -17.81 22.47 0.24
N ASN A 40 -18.56 21.37 0.34
CA ASN A 40 -19.32 20.98 1.52
C ASN A 40 -18.87 19.67 2.19
N TYR A 41 -18.00 18.87 1.56
CA TYR A 41 -17.56 17.59 2.12
C TYR A 41 -16.24 17.12 1.54
N VAL A 42 -15.56 16.24 2.28
CA VAL A 42 -14.36 15.50 1.83
C VAL A 42 -14.75 14.05 1.65
N LYS A 43 -14.56 13.52 0.46
CA LYS A 43 -14.80 12.11 0.13
C LYS A 43 -13.49 11.37 0.00
N ILE A 44 -13.27 10.41 0.88
CA ILE A 44 -12.11 9.52 0.81
C ILE A 44 -12.39 8.43 -0.22
N TRP A 45 -11.62 8.40 -1.31
CA TRP A 45 -11.72 7.39 -2.35
C TRP A 45 -10.94 6.12 -2.04
N GLY A 46 -9.83 6.27 -1.33
CA GLY A 46 -9.04 5.12 -0.91
C GLY A 46 -8.01 5.47 0.14
N GLU A 47 -7.56 4.45 0.85
CA GLU A 47 -6.54 4.56 1.88
C GLU A 47 -5.67 3.31 1.96
N MET A 48 -4.41 3.50 2.37
CA MET A 48 -3.51 2.43 2.79
C MET A 48 -2.99 2.74 4.19
N LYS A 49 -2.97 1.73 5.04
CA LYS A 49 -2.42 1.79 6.39
C LYS A 49 -1.34 0.75 6.56
N GLY A 50 -0.42 1.05 7.44
CA GLY A 50 0.64 0.14 7.82
C GLY A 50 1.57 0.74 8.85
N TRP A 51 2.69 0.09 9.06
CA TRP A 51 3.74 0.56 9.97
C TRP A 51 5.12 0.24 9.44
N THR A 52 6.13 0.92 9.97
CA THR A 52 7.52 0.68 9.62
C THR A 52 8.33 0.28 10.85
N LEU A 53 9.26 -0.62 10.62
CA LEU A 53 10.34 -0.98 11.53
C LEU A 53 11.65 -0.38 11.01
N PRO A 54 12.65 -0.06 11.87
CA PRO A 54 13.84 0.70 11.48
C PRO A 54 14.90 -0.14 10.74
N TYR A 55 14.47 -0.93 9.73
CA TYR A 55 15.39 -1.72 8.91
C TYR A 55 14.86 -1.92 7.48
N LYS A 56 15.73 -2.36 6.55
CA LYS A 56 15.44 -2.42 5.10
C LYS A 56 14.17 -3.21 4.73
N LYS A 57 13.80 -4.24 5.49
CA LYS A 57 12.61 -5.08 5.25
C LYS A 57 11.43 -4.70 6.16
N GLY A 58 11.46 -3.49 6.70
CA GLY A 58 10.61 -3.05 7.81
C GLY A 58 9.22 -2.53 7.43
N LEU A 59 8.94 -2.25 6.16
CA LEU A 59 7.62 -1.76 5.76
C LEU A 59 6.57 -2.86 5.80
N GLN A 60 5.53 -2.66 6.59
CA GLN A 60 4.43 -3.59 6.76
C GLN A 60 3.13 -2.93 6.28
N LEU A 61 2.48 -3.52 5.31
CA LEU A 61 1.23 -3.02 4.72
C LEU A 61 0.06 -3.82 5.30
N ASP A 62 -0.78 -3.15 6.07
CA ASP A 62 -1.87 -3.81 6.81
C ASP A 62 -3.18 -3.79 6.02
N THR A 63 -3.61 -2.60 5.61
CA THR A 63 -4.93 -2.42 4.99
C THR A 63 -4.81 -1.57 3.73
N LEU A 64 -5.39 -2.05 2.64
CA LEU A 64 -5.68 -1.27 1.44
C LEU A 64 -7.19 -1.29 1.20
N LYS A 65 -7.82 -0.11 1.20
CA LYS A 65 -9.23 0.08 0.86
C LYS A 65 -9.34 1.06 -0.30
N VAL A 66 -10.10 0.69 -1.31
CA VAL A 66 -10.47 1.56 -2.44
C VAL A 66 -11.96 1.38 -2.68
N LEU A 67 -12.69 2.48 -2.78
CA LEU A 67 -14.13 2.44 -3.05
C LEU A 67 -14.40 1.87 -4.46
N ARG A 68 -15.44 1.05 -4.59
CA ARG A 68 -15.80 0.39 -5.85
C ARG A 68 -15.99 1.38 -7.02
N ASN A 69 -16.58 2.53 -6.75
CA ASN A 69 -16.88 3.55 -7.77
C ASN A 69 -15.88 4.73 -7.71
N SER A 70 -14.63 4.44 -7.32
CA SER A 70 -13.58 5.46 -7.29
C SER A 70 -13.18 5.87 -8.71
N PRO A 71 -12.70 7.11 -8.88
CA PRO A 71 -12.02 7.52 -10.10
C PRO A 71 -10.87 6.56 -10.44
N PRO A 72 -10.47 6.51 -11.72
CA PRO A 72 -9.29 5.72 -12.09
C PRO A 72 -8.03 6.22 -11.36
N LEU A 73 -7.04 5.37 -11.21
CA LEU A 73 -5.72 5.65 -10.63
C LEU A 73 -5.66 5.85 -9.10
N ILE A 74 -6.76 5.74 -8.38
CA ILE A 74 -6.74 5.87 -6.92
C ILE A 74 -5.78 4.84 -6.29
N SER A 75 -5.87 3.58 -6.69
CA SER A 75 -4.97 2.55 -6.14
C SER A 75 -3.51 2.79 -6.54
N GLU A 76 -3.27 3.23 -7.76
CA GLU A 76 -1.93 3.53 -8.27
C GLU A 76 -1.28 4.69 -7.52
N LEU A 77 -2.02 5.76 -7.26
CA LEU A 77 -1.56 6.89 -6.46
C LEU A 77 -1.23 6.46 -5.03
N ILE A 78 -2.07 5.64 -4.41
CA ILE A 78 -1.83 5.09 -3.07
C ILE A 78 -0.54 4.25 -3.05
N TRP A 79 -0.38 3.34 -4.01
CA TRP A 79 0.82 2.51 -4.11
C TRP A 79 2.08 3.34 -4.33
N ALA A 80 2.05 4.25 -5.30
CA ALA A 80 3.18 5.12 -5.61
C ALA A 80 3.57 5.98 -4.40
N ALA A 81 2.59 6.62 -3.74
CA ALA A 81 2.83 7.47 -2.57
C ALA A 81 3.38 6.67 -1.38
N THR A 82 2.85 5.47 -1.14
CA THR A 82 3.35 4.60 -0.06
C THR A 82 4.81 4.20 -0.30
N MET A 83 5.16 3.80 -1.52
CA MET A 83 6.52 3.38 -1.85
C MET A 83 7.49 4.55 -1.89
N ALA A 84 7.09 5.69 -2.47
CA ALA A 84 7.91 6.91 -2.49
C ALA A 84 8.20 7.37 -1.06
N TRP A 85 7.17 7.47 -0.21
CA TRP A 85 7.31 7.84 1.19
C TRP A 85 8.26 6.91 1.95
N ALA A 86 8.11 5.60 1.78
CA ALA A 86 8.97 4.64 2.45
C ALA A 86 10.45 4.79 2.03
N LEU A 87 10.71 5.04 0.75
CA LEU A 87 12.06 5.22 0.21
C LEU A 87 12.70 6.54 0.65
N GLU A 88 11.91 7.61 0.76
CA GLU A 88 12.40 8.94 1.12
C GLU A 88 12.57 9.14 2.63
N ASN A 89 11.65 8.59 3.43
CA ASN A 89 11.52 8.96 4.85
C ASN A 89 11.86 7.84 5.82
N THR A 90 12.20 6.64 5.33
CA THR A 90 12.50 5.48 6.17
C THR A 90 13.68 4.68 5.62
N PRO A 91 14.32 3.83 6.44
CA PRO A 91 15.33 2.89 5.94
C PRO A 91 14.74 1.74 5.12
N CYS A 92 13.40 1.63 5.02
CA CYS A 92 12.71 0.52 4.37
C CYS A 92 12.98 0.51 2.85
N ARG A 93 13.26 -0.67 2.31
CA ARG A 93 13.50 -0.90 0.88
C ARG A 93 12.58 -1.99 0.33
N SER A 94 11.98 -2.80 1.18
CA SER A 94 10.97 -3.78 0.79
C SER A 94 9.78 -3.76 1.73
N ALA A 95 8.61 -4.04 1.17
CA ALA A 95 7.33 -4.10 1.83
C ALA A 95 6.87 -5.54 2.01
N ARG A 96 6.17 -5.81 3.10
CA ARG A 96 5.45 -7.06 3.34
C ARG A 96 3.95 -6.80 3.46
N LEU A 97 3.16 -7.77 3.06
CA LEU A 97 1.71 -7.83 3.27
C LEU A 97 1.26 -9.27 3.43
N LEU A 98 0.09 -9.45 4.03
CA LEU A 98 -0.61 -10.72 4.09
C LEU A 98 -1.86 -10.64 3.20
N ALA A 99 -1.90 -11.47 2.15
CA ALA A 99 -3.13 -11.71 1.40
C ALA A 99 -3.99 -12.69 2.19
N ILE A 100 -4.92 -12.15 2.98
CA ILE A 100 -5.76 -12.94 3.92
C ILE A 100 -6.68 -13.87 3.15
N TYR A 101 -6.85 -15.10 3.65
CA TYR A 101 -7.85 -16.02 3.16
C TYR A 101 -9.23 -15.58 3.62
N ASP A 102 -10.13 -15.41 2.68
CA ASP A 102 -11.57 -15.37 2.97
C ASP A 102 -12.25 -16.69 2.55
N GLN A 103 -13.47 -16.86 3.00
CA GLN A 103 -14.25 -18.09 2.76
C GLN A 103 -14.70 -18.25 1.29
N GLU A 104 -14.54 -17.23 0.45
CA GLU A 104 -15.11 -17.18 -0.92
C GLU A 104 -14.09 -17.31 -2.05
N GLY A 105 -12.84 -17.69 -1.76
CA GLY A 105 -11.80 -17.87 -2.79
C GLY A 105 -11.19 -16.58 -3.36
N TYR A 106 -11.46 -15.43 -2.75
CA TYR A 106 -10.85 -14.14 -3.10
C TYR A 106 -9.33 -14.11 -2.88
N SER A 107 -8.80 -14.99 -2.02
CA SER A 107 -7.37 -15.09 -1.75
C SER A 107 -6.53 -15.28 -3.01
N LYS A 108 -6.97 -16.14 -3.95
CA LYS A 108 -6.28 -16.33 -5.24
C LYS A 108 -6.29 -15.08 -6.10
N LYS A 109 -7.38 -14.30 -6.08
CA LYS A 109 -7.48 -13.01 -6.80
C LYS A 109 -6.56 -11.97 -6.17
N LEU A 110 -6.50 -11.88 -4.84
CA LEU A 110 -5.60 -10.98 -4.12
C LEU A 110 -4.13 -11.31 -4.37
N VAL A 111 -3.74 -12.57 -4.28
CA VAL A 111 -2.37 -13.02 -4.59
C VAL A 111 -2.00 -12.67 -6.03
N ARG A 112 -2.90 -12.90 -6.98
CA ARG A 112 -2.69 -12.52 -8.39
C ARG A 112 -2.55 -11.01 -8.57
N TYR A 113 -3.38 -10.22 -7.89
CA TYR A 113 -3.29 -8.76 -7.89
C TYR A 113 -1.93 -8.30 -7.36
N PHE A 114 -1.51 -8.77 -6.19
CA PHE A 114 -0.23 -8.38 -5.60
C PHE A 114 0.97 -8.84 -6.42
N ARG A 115 0.90 -10.02 -7.07
CA ARG A 115 1.93 -10.44 -8.03
C ARG A 115 2.07 -9.47 -9.21
N LYS A 116 0.95 -8.96 -9.76
CA LYS A 116 0.97 -7.94 -10.80
C LYS A 116 1.61 -6.63 -10.33
N MET A 117 1.47 -6.31 -9.04
CA MET A 117 2.11 -5.14 -8.41
C MET A 117 3.61 -5.33 -8.19
N GLY A 118 4.13 -6.55 -8.27
CA GLY A 118 5.54 -6.86 -8.08
C GLY A 118 5.88 -7.56 -6.76
N PHE A 119 4.86 -8.05 -6.06
CA PHE A 119 5.06 -8.89 -4.88
C PHE A 119 5.28 -10.35 -5.27
N TYR A 120 6.07 -11.05 -4.47
CA TYR A 120 6.29 -12.49 -4.56
C TYR A 120 5.95 -13.17 -3.23
N ILE A 121 5.57 -14.43 -3.30
CA ILE A 121 5.19 -15.22 -2.14
C ILE A 121 6.44 -15.56 -1.31
N ILE A 122 6.35 -15.36 0.02
CA ILE A 122 7.36 -15.80 0.97
C ILE A 122 6.96 -17.18 1.53
N LYS A 123 5.75 -17.26 2.09
CA LYS A 123 5.19 -18.48 2.66
C LYS A 123 3.67 -18.37 2.84
N GLU A 124 3.04 -19.51 3.02
CA GLU A 124 1.67 -19.61 3.51
C GLU A 124 1.65 -19.54 5.04
N VAL A 125 0.79 -18.70 5.58
CA VAL A 125 0.55 -18.54 7.03
C VAL A 125 -0.73 -19.28 7.36
N GLY A 126 -0.60 -20.42 8.01
CA GLY A 126 -1.71 -21.34 8.30
C GLY A 126 -1.96 -21.53 9.80
N SER A 127 -2.49 -22.69 10.14
CA SER A 127 -2.83 -23.07 11.53
C SER A 127 -1.64 -23.64 12.33
N ASN A 128 -0.46 -23.70 11.76
CA ASN A 128 0.71 -24.20 12.47
C ASN A 128 1.06 -23.33 13.70
N PRO A 129 1.51 -23.91 14.83
CA PRO A 129 1.89 -23.16 16.01
C PRO A 129 2.95 -22.08 15.76
N GLY A 130 3.89 -22.33 14.84
CA GLY A 130 4.92 -21.38 14.42
C GLY A 130 4.37 -20.14 13.67
N ASP A 131 3.14 -20.19 13.19
CA ASP A 131 2.48 -19.09 12.49
C ASP A 131 1.60 -18.22 13.41
N LEU A 132 1.42 -18.64 14.68
CA LEU A 132 0.53 -17.94 15.63
C LEU A 132 0.88 -16.46 15.75
N PHE A 133 2.16 -16.12 15.88
CA PHE A 133 2.63 -14.75 15.99
C PHE A 133 2.31 -13.93 14.74
N LEU A 134 2.51 -14.50 13.55
CA LEU A 134 2.16 -13.83 12.28
C LEU A 134 0.64 -13.63 12.14
N ARG A 135 -0.15 -14.62 12.56
CA ARG A 135 -1.62 -14.50 12.56
C ARG A 135 -2.11 -13.40 13.49
N LEU A 136 -1.49 -13.24 14.66
CA LEU A 136 -1.81 -12.17 15.61
C LEU A 136 -1.47 -10.79 15.04
N ILE A 137 -0.30 -10.65 14.40
CA ILE A 137 0.13 -9.38 13.80
C ILE A 137 -0.78 -9.00 12.63
N TRP A 138 -1.14 -9.96 11.77
CA TRP A 138 -1.85 -9.70 10.51
C TRP A 138 -3.34 -9.97 10.57
N GLY A 139 -3.86 -10.42 11.70
CA GLY A 139 -5.28 -10.64 11.92
C GLY A 139 -5.86 -11.89 11.25
N GLY A 140 -5.03 -12.84 10.78
CA GLY A 140 -5.56 -14.05 10.18
C GLY A 140 -4.54 -14.92 9.44
N ALA A 141 -5.03 -15.98 8.80
CA ALA A 141 -4.27 -16.85 7.91
C ALA A 141 -4.26 -16.26 6.49
N GLY A 142 -3.21 -16.55 5.72
CA GLY A 142 -3.09 -16.04 4.35
C GLY A 142 -1.75 -16.31 3.71
N THR A 143 -1.54 -15.74 2.54
CA THR A 143 -0.27 -15.79 1.82
C THR A 143 0.58 -14.57 2.18
N LEU A 144 1.69 -14.78 2.87
CA LEU A 144 2.65 -13.73 3.18
C LEU A 144 3.47 -13.41 1.93
N MET A 145 3.46 -12.14 1.53
CA MET A 145 4.12 -11.68 0.31
C MET A 145 5.10 -10.54 0.61
N ARG A 146 6.11 -10.39 -0.25
CA ARG A 146 7.10 -9.31 -0.20
C ARG A 146 7.27 -8.68 -1.57
N GLY A 147 7.55 -7.38 -1.60
CA GLY A 147 7.88 -6.66 -2.82
C GLY A 147 8.92 -5.57 -2.54
N GLU A 148 9.76 -5.29 -3.52
CA GLU A 148 10.76 -4.23 -3.43
C GLU A 148 10.11 -2.87 -3.73
N CYS A 149 10.23 -1.91 -2.79
CA CYS A 149 9.60 -0.60 -2.89
C CYS A 149 9.95 0.12 -4.20
N LYS A 150 11.23 0.11 -4.59
CA LYS A 150 11.69 0.75 -5.83
C LYS A 150 11.05 0.12 -7.08
N SER A 151 10.92 -1.20 -7.11
CA SER A 151 10.34 -1.91 -8.25
C SER A 151 8.84 -1.65 -8.39
N ILE A 152 8.13 -1.59 -7.25
CA ILE A 152 6.69 -1.28 -7.23
C ILE A 152 6.48 0.17 -7.67
N LEU A 153 7.25 1.13 -7.14
CA LEU A 153 7.18 2.54 -7.53
C LEU A 153 7.42 2.69 -9.04
N LYS A 154 8.46 2.04 -9.58
CA LYS A 154 8.76 2.10 -11.03
C LYS A 154 7.62 1.57 -11.89
N ARG A 155 6.90 0.53 -11.44
CA ARG A 155 5.71 0.04 -12.16
C ARG A 155 4.60 1.09 -12.22
N MET A 156 4.41 1.85 -11.13
CA MET A 156 3.42 2.95 -11.12
C MET A 156 3.86 4.10 -12.03
N GLU A 157 5.14 4.47 -11.99
CA GLU A 157 5.70 5.48 -12.91
C GLU A 157 5.43 5.12 -14.37
N VAL A 158 5.80 3.91 -14.79
CA VAL A 158 5.55 3.43 -16.17
C VAL A 158 4.07 3.47 -16.53
N LYS A 159 3.18 3.22 -15.56
CA LYS A 159 1.74 3.32 -15.81
C LYS A 159 1.29 4.76 -16.00
N PHE A 160 1.81 5.70 -15.22
CA PHE A 160 1.51 7.13 -15.38
C PHE A 160 2.10 7.69 -16.68
N GLU A 161 3.33 7.30 -17.06
CA GLU A 161 3.96 7.64 -18.36
C GLU A 161 3.07 7.20 -19.54
N LYS A 162 2.58 5.95 -19.52
CA LYS A 162 1.71 5.41 -20.58
C LYS A 162 0.38 6.15 -20.73
N LEU A 163 -0.05 6.86 -19.70
CA LEU A 163 -1.27 7.65 -19.70
C LEU A 163 -0.99 9.15 -19.94
N ASN A 164 0.26 9.50 -20.28
CA ASN A 164 0.74 10.88 -20.49
C ASN A 164 0.45 11.81 -19.30
N LEU A 165 0.58 11.28 -18.09
CA LEU A 165 0.33 12.03 -16.85
C LEU A 165 1.60 12.61 -16.23
N ILE A 166 2.76 12.10 -16.62
CA ILE A 166 4.09 12.54 -16.18
C ILE A 166 5.08 12.45 -17.34
#